data_50c02e24de799e8408ca895f99b5f7b4
#
_entry.id   50c02e24de799e8408ca895f99b5f7b4
#
_cell.length_a   1.000
_cell.length_b   1.000
_cell.length_c   1.000
_cell.angle_alpha   90.00
_cell.angle_beta   90.00
_cell.angle_gamma   90.00
#
_symmetry.space_group_name_H-M   'P 1'
#
loop_
_entity.id
_entity.type
_entity.pdbx_description
1 polymer ?
#
loop_
_entity_poly.entity_id
_entity_poly.type
_entity_poly.pdbx_seq_one_letter_code
_entity_poly.pdbx_strand_id
1 'polypeptide(L)'
;HLPHSMLRVYPERGAFTGDVLNGLPIVVTSHRGSSAFNLSPLYTEREELTPVIKYSYDNEKITPYKYHVYLDEEDITVDYTLSHQSAIYKINFGNEDKNGNSTIIINSRNGELKWDGSAISGYQNLANNTKVYLYLVPELLPVSASVLTDGILKEGHSASGRNASLVLKWPKDYKELTFRYGISFIDEDQARRNMEREVADKSFNEIAETSRNIWNDELGKIQVSGGTEDDRFLFYTSLYRTYERPVSISEDGRYFSAFDGKVHDDFGRPFYTDDWIWDSYRAHNPLR
;
A
#
# COMPACT_ATOMS: atom_id res chain seq x y z
N HIS A 1 6.52 4.69 4.14
CA HIS A 1 7.18 5.03 2.87
C HIS A 1 8.69 5.03 3.02
N LEU A 2 9.43 4.87 1.93
CA LEU A 2 10.87 5.15 1.86
C LEU A 2 11.13 6.60 1.45
N PRO A 3 12.37 7.09 1.57
CA PRO A 3 12.73 8.43 1.09
C PRO A 3 12.32 8.62 -0.37
N HIS A 4 11.50 9.63 -0.62
CA HIS A 4 11.01 9.98 -1.96
C HIS A 4 10.34 8.84 -2.73
N SER A 5 9.85 7.77 -2.05
CA SER A 5 9.30 6.60 -2.74
C SER A 5 7.95 6.89 -3.40
N MET A 6 7.71 6.22 -4.52
CA MET A 6 6.44 6.26 -5.22
C MET A 6 5.34 5.60 -4.37
N LEU A 7 5.66 4.48 -3.72
CA LEU A 7 4.74 3.81 -2.82
C LEU A 7 4.72 4.46 -1.45
N ARG A 8 3.56 4.99 -1.08
CA ARG A 8 3.27 5.54 0.24
C ARG A 8 2.01 4.88 0.79
N VAL A 9 2.08 4.41 2.01
CA VAL A 9 0.95 3.80 2.70
C VAL A 9 0.90 4.32 4.13
N TYR A 10 -0.28 4.67 4.57
CA TYR A 10 -0.58 4.99 5.96
C TYR A 10 -2.01 4.55 6.29
N PRO A 11 -2.33 4.28 7.57
CA PRO A 11 -3.66 3.86 7.97
C PRO A 11 -4.73 4.85 7.53
N GLU A 12 -5.77 4.38 6.83
CA GLU A 12 -6.89 5.23 6.41
C GLU A 12 -7.91 5.33 7.52
N ARG A 13 -8.11 6.55 8.05
CA ARG A 13 -9.04 6.87 9.14
C ARG A 13 -9.92 8.05 8.77
N GLY A 14 -11.08 8.16 9.40
CA GLY A 14 -11.96 9.33 9.25
C GLY A 14 -11.37 10.61 9.84
N ALA A 15 -10.49 10.48 10.86
CA ALA A 15 -9.72 11.55 11.45
C ALA A 15 -8.34 11.01 11.85
N PHE A 16 -7.34 11.87 12.04
CA PHE A 16 -5.97 11.45 12.41
C PHE A 16 -5.89 10.63 13.71
N THR A 17 -6.80 10.86 14.62
CA THR A 17 -6.91 10.18 15.92
C THR A 17 -8.14 9.27 16.00
N GLY A 18 -8.70 8.90 14.84
CA GLY A 18 -9.85 8.00 14.79
C GLY A 18 -9.46 6.59 15.21
N ASP A 19 -10.37 5.92 15.88
CA ASP A 19 -10.26 4.55 16.39
C ASP A 19 -10.81 3.50 15.42
N VAL A 20 -11.12 3.90 14.17
CA VAL A 20 -11.64 3.04 13.11
C VAL A 20 -10.75 3.13 11.87
N LEU A 21 -10.27 1.98 11.41
CA LEU A 21 -9.57 1.81 10.13
C LEU A 21 -10.57 1.51 9.02
N ASN A 22 -10.38 2.13 7.86
CA ASN A 22 -11.17 1.88 6.64
C ASN A 22 -10.40 0.91 5.73
N GLY A 23 -10.38 -0.37 6.06
CA GLY A 23 -9.59 -1.39 5.38
C GLY A 23 -8.07 -1.15 5.48
N LEU A 24 -7.32 -1.86 4.66
CA LEU A 24 -5.86 -1.75 4.56
C LEU A 24 -5.51 -1.12 3.21
N PRO A 25 -4.91 0.08 3.17
CA PRO A 25 -4.61 0.77 1.92
C PRO A 25 -3.45 0.11 1.17
N ILE A 26 -3.57 0.00 -0.16
CA ILE A 26 -2.50 -0.48 -1.04
C ILE A 26 -1.56 0.65 -1.42
N VAL A 27 -2.10 1.81 -1.79
CA VAL A 27 -1.30 3.01 -2.09
C VAL A 27 -2.10 4.27 -1.83
N VAL A 28 -1.43 5.29 -1.32
CA VAL A 28 -1.99 6.63 -1.15
C VAL A 28 -1.33 7.57 -2.15
N THR A 29 -2.11 8.06 -3.10
CA THR A 29 -1.63 8.85 -4.24
C THR A 29 -1.75 10.35 -4.05
N SER A 30 -2.39 10.81 -2.97
CA SER A 30 -2.51 12.23 -2.66
C SER A 30 -2.27 12.51 -1.19
N HIS A 31 -1.98 13.78 -0.86
CA HIS A 31 -1.63 14.19 0.50
C HIS A 31 -2.73 13.93 1.55
N ARG A 32 -3.98 14.07 1.16
CA ARG A 32 -5.15 13.89 2.05
C ARG A 32 -6.21 12.99 1.42
N GLY A 33 -5.80 12.27 0.38
CA GLY A 33 -6.69 11.38 -0.33
C GLY A 33 -6.84 10.04 0.37
N SER A 34 -7.90 9.38 0.01
CA SER A 34 -8.10 7.98 0.32
C SER A 34 -7.16 7.10 -0.52
N SER A 35 -6.97 5.87 -0.08
CA SER A 35 -6.22 4.87 -0.83
C SER A 35 -6.79 4.64 -2.22
N ALA A 36 -5.92 4.38 -3.19
CA ALA A 36 -6.34 4.03 -4.53
C ALA A 36 -6.93 2.62 -4.60
N PHE A 37 -6.33 1.67 -3.92
CA PHE A 37 -6.86 0.33 -3.71
C PHE A 37 -6.92 0.05 -2.23
N ASN A 38 -7.75 -0.90 -1.87
CA ASN A 38 -7.95 -1.30 -0.49
C ASN A 38 -8.01 -2.81 -0.37
N LEU A 39 -7.42 -3.36 0.67
CA LEU A 39 -7.46 -4.76 1.04
C LEU A 39 -8.24 -4.89 2.36
N SER A 40 -9.20 -5.79 2.43
CA SER A 40 -10.00 -6.02 3.63
C SER A 40 -10.02 -7.50 3.99
N PRO A 41 -9.26 -7.93 5.03
CA PRO A 41 -9.31 -9.29 5.55
C PRO A 41 -10.53 -9.50 6.44
N LEU A 42 -11.17 -10.67 6.33
CA LEU A 42 -12.32 -11.06 7.15
C LEU A 42 -12.51 -12.58 7.16
N TYR A 43 -13.36 -13.08 8.08
CA TYR A 43 -13.91 -14.41 7.98
C TYR A 43 -15.26 -14.41 7.21
N THR A 44 -15.54 -15.43 6.43
CA THR A 44 -16.66 -15.47 5.45
C THR A 44 -18.06 -15.39 6.05
N GLU A 45 -18.22 -15.57 7.35
CA GLU A 45 -19.54 -15.62 8.01
C GLU A 45 -20.20 -14.24 8.23
N ARG A 46 -19.61 -13.18 7.75
CA ARG A 46 -20.20 -11.84 7.84
C ARG A 46 -21.45 -11.75 6.98
N GLU A 47 -22.59 -11.34 7.58
CA GLU A 47 -23.89 -11.28 6.89
C GLU A 47 -23.90 -10.26 5.74
N GLU A 48 -23.16 -9.16 5.90
CA GLU A 48 -23.05 -8.10 4.89
C GLU A 48 -21.59 -7.90 4.48
N LEU A 49 -21.32 -8.03 3.18
CA LEU A 49 -20.05 -7.71 2.58
C LEU A 49 -20.10 -6.32 1.97
N THR A 50 -19.16 -5.49 2.37
CA THR A 50 -18.93 -4.16 1.77
C THR A 50 -17.58 -4.14 1.04
N PRO A 51 -17.42 -3.30 0.02
CA PRO A 51 -16.14 -3.20 -0.72
C PRO A 51 -14.93 -2.90 0.16
N VAL A 52 -15.15 -2.17 1.25
CA VAL A 52 -14.13 -1.83 2.24
C VAL A 52 -14.72 -2.07 3.63
N ILE A 53 -14.06 -2.90 4.41
CA ILE A 53 -14.46 -3.21 5.79
C ILE A 53 -13.89 -2.15 6.73
N LYS A 54 -14.67 -1.80 7.74
CA LYS A 54 -14.22 -0.94 8.85
C LYS A 54 -13.86 -1.80 10.05
N TYR A 55 -12.77 -1.45 10.72
CA TYR A 55 -12.27 -2.22 11.87
C TYR A 55 -12.01 -1.30 13.06
N SER A 56 -12.44 -1.73 14.24
CA SER A 56 -11.76 -1.33 15.48
C SER A 56 -10.40 -2.01 15.53
N TYR A 57 -9.43 -1.40 16.18
CA TYR A 57 -8.08 -1.92 16.17
C TYR A 57 -7.32 -1.62 17.45
N ASP A 58 -6.37 -2.50 17.75
CA ASP A 58 -5.45 -2.38 18.87
C ASP A 58 -4.01 -2.70 18.46
N ASN A 59 -3.09 -2.55 19.42
CA ASN A 59 -1.67 -2.91 19.29
C ASN A 59 -0.95 -2.29 18.08
N GLU A 60 -1.44 -1.13 17.60
CA GLU A 60 -0.86 -0.46 16.45
C GLU A 60 0.59 -0.03 16.70
N LYS A 61 1.48 -0.37 15.76
CA LYS A 61 2.87 0.08 15.74
C LYS A 61 3.21 0.61 14.36
N ILE A 62 3.59 1.88 14.30
CA ILE A 62 3.97 2.56 13.07
C ILE A 62 5.44 2.93 13.11
N THR A 63 6.19 2.47 12.14
CA THR A 63 7.55 2.92 11.85
C THR A 63 7.63 3.37 10.39
N PRO A 64 8.67 4.09 9.97
CA PRO A 64 8.83 4.48 8.57
C PRO A 64 8.84 3.32 7.57
N TYR A 65 9.19 2.12 8.01
CA TYR A 65 9.46 0.95 7.17
C TYR A 65 8.60 -0.28 7.50
N LYS A 66 7.85 -0.27 8.61
CA LYS A 66 6.99 -1.38 9.04
C LYS A 66 5.75 -0.85 9.75
N TYR A 67 4.62 -1.48 9.47
CA TYR A 67 3.35 -1.28 10.15
C TYR A 67 2.87 -2.59 10.75
N HIS A 68 2.25 -2.53 11.91
CA HIS A 68 1.63 -3.65 12.61
C HIS A 68 0.33 -3.18 13.25
N VAL A 69 -0.72 -4.00 13.13
CA VAL A 69 -2.02 -3.72 13.75
C VAL A 69 -2.77 -5.04 14.04
N TYR A 70 -3.56 -5.03 15.09
CA TYR A 70 -4.54 -6.05 15.42
C TYR A 70 -5.95 -5.53 15.14
N LEU A 71 -6.75 -6.28 14.39
CA LEU A 71 -8.13 -5.96 14.02
C LEU A 71 -9.08 -6.69 14.97
N ASP A 72 -9.71 -5.94 15.88
CA ASP A 72 -10.39 -6.50 17.06
C ASP A 72 -11.56 -7.43 16.72
N GLU A 73 -12.51 -6.98 15.88
CA GLU A 73 -13.70 -7.77 15.60
C GLU A 73 -13.40 -9.05 14.81
N GLU A 74 -12.37 -9.01 13.99
CA GLU A 74 -11.97 -10.15 13.16
C GLU A 74 -10.96 -11.05 13.85
N ASP A 75 -10.27 -10.58 14.92
CA ASP A 75 -9.15 -11.29 15.55
C ASP A 75 -8.04 -11.62 14.54
N ILE A 76 -7.70 -10.63 13.74
CA ILE A 76 -6.71 -10.73 12.67
C ILE A 76 -5.54 -9.80 12.96
N THR A 77 -4.32 -10.33 12.85
CA THR A 77 -3.11 -9.51 12.92
C THR A 77 -2.61 -9.20 11.51
N VAL A 78 -2.23 -7.96 11.29
CA VAL A 78 -1.68 -7.50 10.01
C VAL A 78 -0.31 -6.89 10.21
N ASP A 79 0.66 -7.37 9.46
CA ASP A 79 1.98 -6.80 9.29
C ASP A 79 2.16 -6.29 7.85
N TYR A 80 2.86 -5.17 7.71
CA TYR A 80 3.14 -4.55 6.41
C TYR A 80 4.56 -4.01 6.36
N THR A 81 5.23 -4.20 5.23
CA THR A 81 6.53 -3.58 4.91
C THR A 81 6.60 -3.25 3.43
N LEU A 82 7.48 -2.34 3.05
CA LEU A 82 7.52 -1.79 1.69
C LEU A 82 8.93 -1.54 1.16
N SER A 83 9.00 -1.42 -0.15
CA SER A 83 10.12 -0.89 -0.93
C SER A 83 9.71 0.41 -1.65
N HIS A 84 10.36 0.80 -2.75
CA HIS A 84 10.06 2.04 -3.47
C HIS A 84 8.75 2.01 -4.26
N GLN A 85 8.43 0.87 -4.87
CA GLN A 85 7.28 0.68 -5.77
C GLN A 85 6.47 -0.56 -5.43
N SER A 86 6.87 -1.30 -4.41
CA SER A 86 6.34 -2.61 -4.06
C SER A 86 6.28 -2.82 -2.56
N ALA A 87 5.44 -3.75 -2.11
CA ALA A 87 5.30 -4.05 -0.70
C ALA A 87 4.84 -5.49 -0.43
N ILE A 88 4.85 -5.85 0.85
CA ILE A 88 4.38 -7.12 1.36
C ILE A 88 3.38 -6.88 2.49
N TYR A 89 2.19 -7.45 2.36
CA TYR A 89 1.25 -7.66 3.45
C TYR A 89 1.38 -9.09 3.96
N LYS A 90 1.38 -9.23 5.28
CA LYS A 90 1.33 -10.49 5.99
C LYS A 90 0.13 -10.45 6.93
N ILE A 91 -0.83 -11.36 6.75
CA ILE A 91 -2.10 -11.36 7.43
C ILE A 91 -2.25 -12.68 8.17
N ASN A 92 -2.42 -12.62 9.48
CA ASN A 92 -2.57 -13.80 10.33
C ASN A 92 -4.02 -13.90 10.82
N PHE A 93 -4.68 -14.98 10.43
CA PHE A 93 -6.01 -15.38 10.85
C PHE A 93 -5.89 -16.32 12.06
N GLY A 94 -5.56 -15.76 13.23
CA GLY A 94 -5.13 -16.51 14.41
C GLY A 94 -6.22 -17.26 15.16
N ASN A 95 -7.50 -16.93 14.94
CA ASN A 95 -8.57 -17.45 15.79
C ASN A 95 -9.14 -18.78 15.27
N GLU A 96 -8.91 -19.86 16.07
CA GLU A 96 -9.43 -21.19 15.77
C GLU A 96 -10.95 -21.32 16.02
N ASP A 97 -11.51 -20.46 16.86
CA ASP A 97 -12.94 -20.47 17.24
C ASP A 97 -13.82 -19.75 16.21
N LYS A 98 -13.24 -18.89 15.37
CA LYS A 98 -13.95 -18.25 14.25
C LYS A 98 -14.31 -19.30 13.20
N ASN A 99 -15.56 -19.38 12.86
CA ASN A 99 -16.04 -20.22 11.76
C ASN A 99 -15.89 -19.47 10.44
N GLY A 100 -15.70 -20.20 9.35
CA GLY A 100 -15.58 -19.64 8.02
C GLY A 100 -14.18 -19.64 7.45
N ASN A 101 -14.11 -19.40 6.15
CA ASN A 101 -12.88 -19.35 5.38
C ASN A 101 -12.18 -17.99 5.57
N SER A 102 -10.87 -18.01 5.57
CA SER A 102 -10.06 -16.79 5.46
C SER A 102 -10.36 -16.09 4.15
N THR A 103 -10.79 -14.86 4.20
CA THR A 103 -11.30 -14.11 3.05
C THR A 103 -10.62 -12.77 2.93
N ILE A 104 -10.31 -12.38 1.71
CA ILE A 104 -9.76 -11.06 1.37
C ILE A 104 -10.65 -10.41 0.33
N ILE A 105 -11.09 -9.18 0.59
CA ILE A 105 -11.68 -8.32 -0.42
C ILE A 105 -10.62 -7.36 -0.92
N ILE A 106 -10.40 -7.32 -2.23
CA ILE A 106 -9.59 -6.28 -2.89
C ILE A 106 -10.55 -5.37 -3.64
N ASN A 107 -10.43 -4.07 -3.37
CA ASN A 107 -11.30 -3.05 -3.96
C ASN A 107 -10.51 -2.00 -4.74
N SER A 108 -11.02 -1.62 -5.90
CA SER A 108 -10.70 -0.38 -6.62
C SER A 108 -11.93 0.53 -6.59
N ARG A 109 -11.78 1.76 -6.12
CA ARG A 109 -12.92 2.70 -5.98
C ARG A 109 -13.52 3.13 -7.31
N ASN A 110 -12.70 3.16 -8.36
CA ASN A 110 -13.12 3.52 -9.72
C ASN A 110 -12.11 2.98 -10.73
N GLY A 111 -12.28 1.75 -11.18
CA GLY A 111 -11.32 1.13 -12.07
C GLY A 111 -11.71 -0.27 -12.48
N GLU A 112 -10.74 -1.13 -12.55
CA GLU A 112 -10.89 -2.53 -12.91
C GLU A 112 -9.93 -3.40 -12.08
N LEU A 113 -10.39 -4.57 -11.69
CA LEU A 113 -9.59 -5.64 -11.09
C LEU A 113 -9.89 -6.96 -11.80
N LYS A 114 -8.86 -7.75 -12.05
CA LYS A 114 -8.93 -9.07 -12.69
C LYS A 114 -8.12 -10.08 -11.89
N TRP A 115 -8.68 -11.27 -11.74
CA TRP A 115 -7.99 -12.46 -11.22
C TRP A 115 -7.73 -13.42 -12.38
N ASP A 116 -6.48 -13.75 -12.66
CA ASP A 116 -6.07 -14.64 -13.76
C ASP A 116 -5.85 -16.10 -13.33
N GLY A 117 -6.08 -16.43 -12.06
CA GLY A 117 -5.78 -17.73 -11.46
C GLY A 117 -4.47 -17.77 -10.67
N SER A 118 -3.64 -16.74 -10.77
CA SER A 118 -2.35 -16.64 -10.08
C SER A 118 -2.11 -15.26 -9.44
N ALA A 119 -2.61 -14.21 -10.05
CA ALA A 119 -2.42 -12.83 -9.61
C ALA A 119 -3.69 -11.99 -9.80
N ILE A 120 -3.77 -10.91 -9.03
CA ILE A 120 -4.72 -9.82 -9.26
C ILE A 120 -3.97 -8.72 -9.99
N SER A 121 -4.50 -8.29 -11.14
CA SER A 121 -4.06 -7.09 -11.83
C SER A 121 -5.22 -6.12 -12.02
N GLY A 122 -4.90 -4.87 -12.32
CA GLY A 122 -5.91 -3.87 -12.62
C GLY A 122 -5.44 -2.45 -12.39
N TYR A 123 -6.38 -1.53 -12.43
CA TYR A 123 -6.10 -0.12 -12.27
C TYR A 123 -7.19 0.62 -11.50
N GLN A 124 -6.82 1.77 -10.96
CA GLN A 124 -7.77 2.78 -10.49
C GLN A 124 -7.54 4.09 -11.22
N ASN A 125 -8.64 4.68 -11.70
CA ASN A 125 -8.62 6.01 -12.29
C ASN A 125 -8.42 7.06 -11.20
N LEU A 126 -7.50 7.97 -11.43
CA LEU A 126 -7.21 9.14 -10.62
C LEU A 126 -7.65 10.41 -11.37
N ALA A 127 -7.39 11.58 -10.78
CA ALA A 127 -7.61 12.85 -11.46
C ALA A 127 -6.70 13.01 -12.69
N ASN A 128 -7.07 13.93 -13.59
CA ASN A 128 -6.26 14.34 -14.75
C ASN A 128 -5.85 13.18 -15.67
N ASN A 129 -6.77 12.25 -15.95
CA ASN A 129 -6.54 11.06 -16.78
C ASN A 129 -5.36 10.19 -16.36
N THR A 130 -4.92 10.32 -15.12
CA THR A 130 -3.89 9.46 -14.54
C THR A 130 -4.53 8.18 -14.05
N LYS A 131 -3.80 7.08 -14.17
CA LYS A 131 -4.14 5.79 -13.56
C LYS A 131 -3.03 5.37 -12.63
N VAL A 132 -3.37 4.63 -11.59
CA VAL A 132 -2.42 3.79 -10.86
C VAL A 132 -2.79 2.34 -11.13
N TYR A 133 -1.80 1.56 -11.49
CA TYR A 133 -1.91 0.14 -11.80
C TYR A 133 -1.42 -0.66 -10.61
N LEU A 134 -2.01 -1.83 -10.42
CA LEU A 134 -1.70 -2.80 -9.38
C LEU A 134 -1.39 -4.14 -10.01
N TYR A 135 -0.36 -4.82 -9.50
CA TYR A 135 -0.14 -6.24 -9.69
C TYR A 135 0.13 -6.87 -8.32
N LEU A 136 -0.71 -7.83 -7.91
CA LEU A 136 -0.69 -8.42 -6.57
C LEU A 136 -0.74 -9.94 -6.66
N VAL A 137 0.21 -10.60 -6.00
CA VAL A 137 0.35 -12.06 -5.96
C VAL A 137 0.16 -12.56 -4.54
N PRO A 138 -0.81 -13.44 -4.27
CA PRO A 138 -0.87 -14.20 -3.05
C PRO A 138 0.19 -15.31 -3.06
N GLU A 139 0.85 -15.55 -1.93
CA GLU A 139 1.83 -16.66 -1.81
C GLU A 139 1.15 -18.03 -1.90
N LEU A 140 -0.06 -18.13 -1.35
CA LEU A 140 -0.93 -19.30 -1.43
C LEU A 140 -2.12 -18.98 -2.31
N LEU A 141 -2.45 -19.85 -3.27
CA LEU A 141 -3.58 -19.63 -4.16
C LEU A 141 -4.92 -19.80 -3.42
N PRO A 142 -5.91 -18.93 -3.68
CA PRO A 142 -7.25 -19.07 -3.13
C PRO A 142 -7.98 -20.27 -3.74
N VAL A 143 -8.91 -20.85 -3.00
CA VAL A 143 -9.78 -21.93 -3.50
C VAL A 143 -10.95 -21.40 -4.31
N SER A 144 -11.29 -20.13 -4.15
CA SER A 144 -12.31 -19.47 -4.98
C SER A 144 -12.05 -17.97 -5.13
N ALA A 145 -12.48 -17.46 -6.27
CA ALA A 145 -12.54 -16.03 -6.56
C ALA A 145 -13.98 -15.68 -6.98
N SER A 146 -14.45 -14.54 -6.54
CA SER A 146 -15.80 -14.02 -6.83
C SER A 146 -15.75 -12.51 -7.00
N VAL A 147 -16.80 -11.94 -7.56
CA VAL A 147 -17.00 -10.49 -7.68
C VAL A 147 -18.04 -10.04 -6.65
N LEU A 148 -17.78 -8.94 -5.97
CA LEU A 148 -18.75 -8.32 -5.08
C LEU A 148 -19.42 -7.15 -5.81
N THR A 149 -20.75 -7.25 -5.95
CA THR A 149 -21.58 -6.21 -6.58
C THR A 149 -22.77 -5.92 -5.68
N ASP A 150 -22.91 -4.68 -5.22
CA ASP A 150 -24.02 -4.24 -4.36
C ASP A 150 -24.22 -5.14 -3.12
N GLY A 151 -23.13 -5.55 -2.50
CA GLY A 151 -23.15 -6.45 -1.32
C GLY A 151 -23.38 -7.92 -1.64
N ILE A 152 -23.57 -8.28 -2.91
CA ILE A 152 -23.88 -9.66 -3.34
C ILE A 152 -22.65 -10.27 -4.03
N LEU A 153 -22.27 -11.47 -3.61
CA LEU A 153 -21.25 -12.26 -4.29
C LEU A 153 -21.81 -12.88 -5.57
N LYS A 154 -21.09 -12.69 -6.65
CA LYS A 154 -21.37 -13.30 -7.97
C LYS A 154 -20.14 -14.06 -8.45
N GLU A 155 -20.37 -15.15 -9.18
CA GLU A 155 -19.29 -15.82 -9.88
C GLU A 155 -18.64 -14.85 -10.89
N GLY A 156 -17.32 -14.85 -10.95
CA GLY A 156 -16.57 -14.00 -11.87
C GLY A 156 -15.15 -13.73 -11.39
N HIS A 157 -14.32 -13.37 -12.35
CA HIS A 157 -12.88 -13.13 -12.14
C HIS A 157 -12.48 -11.71 -12.55
N SER A 158 -13.45 -10.86 -12.91
CA SER A 158 -13.20 -9.48 -13.29
C SER A 158 -14.32 -8.58 -12.78
N ALA A 159 -13.94 -7.49 -12.12
CA ALA A 159 -14.82 -6.45 -11.64
C ALA A 159 -14.38 -5.10 -12.24
N SER A 160 -15.34 -4.27 -12.66
CA SER A 160 -15.04 -2.96 -13.23
C SER A 160 -16.07 -1.92 -12.81
N GLY A 161 -15.67 -0.64 -12.88
CA GLY A 161 -16.52 0.50 -12.55
C GLY A 161 -16.31 1.00 -11.14
N ARG A 162 -17.39 1.51 -10.52
CA ARG A 162 -17.35 2.05 -9.17
C ARG A 162 -17.32 0.90 -8.15
N ASN A 163 -16.37 0.97 -7.19
CA ASN A 163 -16.15 -0.06 -6.18
C ASN A 163 -15.96 -1.47 -6.79
N ALA A 164 -15.16 -1.55 -7.86
CA ALA A 164 -14.77 -2.82 -8.45
C ALA A 164 -14.07 -3.69 -7.40
N SER A 165 -14.68 -4.82 -7.02
CA SER A 165 -14.21 -5.63 -5.90
C SER A 165 -14.12 -7.10 -6.27
N LEU A 166 -12.98 -7.71 -5.95
CA LEU A 166 -12.76 -9.15 -5.97
C LEU A 166 -12.75 -9.70 -4.54
N VAL A 167 -13.33 -10.87 -4.36
CA VAL A 167 -13.36 -11.60 -3.09
C VAL A 167 -12.67 -12.93 -3.28
N LEU A 168 -11.54 -13.10 -2.61
CA LEU A 168 -10.74 -14.33 -2.64
C LEU A 168 -10.90 -15.07 -1.33
N LYS A 169 -11.04 -16.39 -1.37
CA LYS A 169 -11.24 -17.25 -0.19
C LYS A 169 -10.19 -18.34 -0.12
N TRP A 170 -9.71 -18.60 1.09
CA TRP A 170 -8.82 -19.69 1.45
C TRP A 170 -9.47 -20.61 2.48
N PRO A 171 -9.11 -21.90 2.50
CA PRO A 171 -9.55 -22.80 3.56
C PRO A 171 -9.19 -22.28 4.95
N LYS A 172 -10.00 -22.60 5.94
CA LYS A 172 -9.87 -22.17 7.33
C LYS A 172 -8.50 -22.53 7.96
N ASP A 173 -7.88 -23.60 7.52
CA ASP A 173 -6.57 -24.08 7.99
C ASP A 173 -5.37 -23.24 7.47
N TYR A 174 -5.58 -22.38 6.49
CA TYR A 174 -4.56 -21.40 6.07
C TYR A 174 -4.62 -20.16 6.97
N LYS A 175 -3.85 -20.21 8.05
CA LYS A 175 -3.85 -19.18 9.08
C LYS A 175 -3.02 -17.95 8.73
N GLU A 176 -2.05 -18.06 7.86
CA GLU A 176 -1.20 -16.95 7.43
C GLU A 176 -1.26 -16.80 5.91
N LEU A 177 -1.59 -15.60 5.47
CA LEU A 177 -1.60 -15.23 4.06
C LEU A 177 -0.62 -14.09 3.83
N THR A 178 0.28 -14.29 2.86
CA THR A 178 1.24 -13.28 2.43
C THR A 178 0.87 -12.81 1.03
N PHE A 179 0.87 -11.49 0.83
CA PHE A 179 0.61 -10.84 -0.45
C PHE A 179 1.79 -9.97 -0.82
N ARG A 180 2.34 -10.17 -2.01
CA ARG A 180 3.34 -9.29 -2.61
C ARG A 180 2.68 -8.47 -3.70
N TYR A 181 2.99 -7.19 -3.77
CA TYR A 181 2.44 -6.38 -4.83
C TYR A 181 3.39 -5.28 -5.28
N GLY A 182 3.18 -4.83 -6.51
CA GLY A 182 3.79 -3.65 -7.08
C GLY A 182 2.74 -2.71 -7.64
N ILE A 183 3.08 -1.43 -7.68
CA ILE A 183 2.27 -0.39 -8.31
C ILE A 183 3.03 0.25 -9.46
N SER A 184 2.32 0.87 -10.39
CA SER A 184 2.88 1.65 -11.49
C SER A 184 1.93 2.78 -11.90
N PHE A 185 2.48 3.86 -12.42
CA PHE A 185 1.72 4.87 -13.16
C PHE A 185 1.77 4.68 -14.68
N ILE A 186 2.56 3.71 -15.17
CA ILE A 186 2.76 3.44 -16.60
C ILE A 186 1.73 2.42 -17.10
N ASP A 187 1.80 1.18 -16.61
CA ASP A 187 0.91 0.07 -17.00
C ASP A 187 0.97 -1.10 -16.01
N GLU A 188 0.12 -2.14 -16.22
CA GLU A 188 0.06 -3.35 -15.39
C GLU A 188 1.35 -4.17 -15.47
N ASP A 189 1.98 -4.24 -16.64
CA ASP A 189 3.26 -4.94 -16.84
C ASP A 189 4.39 -4.27 -16.07
N GLN A 190 4.39 -2.94 -15.98
CA GLN A 190 5.37 -2.23 -15.18
C GLN A 190 5.12 -2.48 -13.68
N ALA A 191 3.88 -2.50 -13.21
CA ALA A 191 3.55 -2.85 -11.84
C ALA A 191 4.07 -4.26 -11.48
N ARG A 192 3.92 -5.23 -12.40
CA ARG A 192 4.48 -6.57 -12.25
C ARG A 192 6.00 -6.55 -12.17
N ARG A 193 6.69 -5.87 -13.09
CA ARG A 193 8.17 -5.76 -13.08
C ARG A 193 8.68 -5.10 -11.80
N ASN A 194 7.98 -4.09 -11.29
CA ASN A 194 8.32 -3.44 -10.03
C ASN A 194 8.25 -4.43 -8.86
N MET A 195 7.18 -5.21 -8.77
CA MET A 195 7.00 -6.25 -7.76
C MET A 195 8.09 -7.33 -7.88
N GLU A 196 8.31 -7.86 -9.08
CA GLU A 196 9.32 -8.90 -9.34
C GLU A 196 10.72 -8.44 -8.94
N ARG A 197 11.12 -7.22 -9.31
CA ARG A 197 12.43 -6.65 -8.99
C ARG A 197 12.65 -6.41 -7.50
N GLU A 198 11.64 -5.93 -6.79
CA GLU A 198 11.82 -5.41 -5.44
C GLU A 198 11.53 -6.42 -4.35
N VAL A 199 10.51 -7.27 -4.50
CA VAL A 199 9.99 -8.08 -3.39
C VAL A 199 9.74 -9.56 -3.70
N ALA A 200 9.83 -10.02 -4.97
CA ALA A 200 9.42 -11.38 -5.35
C ALA A 200 10.19 -12.46 -4.59
N ASP A 201 11.52 -12.35 -4.55
CA ASP A 201 12.42 -13.34 -3.98
C ASP A 201 12.88 -13.02 -2.55
N LYS A 202 12.22 -12.05 -1.90
CA LYS A 202 12.63 -11.59 -0.56
C LYS A 202 11.57 -11.91 0.47
N SER A 203 12.02 -12.25 1.67
CA SER A 203 11.14 -12.39 2.82
C SER A 203 10.68 -11.03 3.34
N PHE A 204 9.60 -11.04 4.12
CA PHE A 204 9.11 -9.86 4.82
C PHE A 204 10.19 -9.18 5.68
N ASN A 205 10.98 -9.98 6.41
CA ASN A 205 12.01 -9.44 7.30
C ASN A 205 13.18 -8.82 6.53
N GLU A 206 13.59 -9.40 5.41
CA GLU A 206 14.65 -8.83 4.56
C GLU A 206 14.24 -7.46 3.99
N ILE A 207 12.98 -7.33 3.54
CA ILE A 207 12.47 -6.03 3.07
C ILE A 207 12.42 -5.03 4.23
N ALA A 208 11.88 -5.42 5.39
CA ALA A 208 11.79 -4.53 6.55
C ALA A 208 13.18 -4.05 7.02
N GLU A 209 14.17 -4.94 7.05
CA GLU A 209 15.54 -4.59 7.42
C GLU A 209 16.21 -3.69 6.37
N THR A 210 16.08 -4.02 5.10
CA THR A 210 16.59 -3.17 4.01
C THR A 210 16.00 -1.77 4.09
N SER A 211 14.70 -1.66 4.28
CA SER A 211 13.99 -0.37 4.37
C SER A 211 14.37 0.41 5.63
N ARG A 212 14.62 -0.27 6.74
CA ARG A 212 15.17 0.34 7.95
C ARG A 212 16.57 0.89 7.71
N ASN A 213 17.43 0.14 7.03
CA ASN A 213 18.79 0.59 6.75
C ASN A 213 18.81 1.80 5.82
N ILE A 214 17.96 1.84 4.79
CA ILE A 214 17.78 3.02 3.93
C ILE A 214 17.44 4.26 4.79
N TRP A 215 16.52 4.13 5.74
CA TRP A 215 16.16 5.24 6.62
C TRP A 215 17.30 5.64 7.57
N ASN A 216 18.02 4.67 8.11
CA ASN A 216 19.17 4.95 8.97
C ASN A 216 20.28 5.70 8.22
N ASP A 217 20.52 5.31 6.98
CA ASP A 217 21.53 5.95 6.12
C ASP A 217 21.11 7.39 5.79
N GLU A 218 19.85 7.60 5.40
CA GLU A 218 19.34 8.93 5.05
C GLU A 218 19.29 9.88 6.25
N LEU A 219 18.71 9.46 7.37
CA LEU A 219 18.61 10.29 8.56
C LEU A 219 19.99 10.47 9.24
N GLY A 220 20.88 9.49 9.10
CA GLY A 220 22.24 9.52 9.64
C GLY A 220 23.18 10.50 8.95
N LYS A 221 22.82 11.05 7.78
CA LYS A 221 23.60 12.09 7.07
C LYS A 221 23.74 13.37 7.90
N ILE A 222 22.79 13.65 8.78
CA ILE A 222 22.84 14.79 9.69
C ILE A 222 22.81 14.27 11.12
N GLN A 223 23.93 14.42 11.83
CA GLN A 223 24.05 14.03 13.21
C GLN A 223 24.00 15.26 14.10
N VAL A 224 23.07 15.27 15.05
CA VAL A 224 22.91 16.35 16.03
C VAL A 224 23.32 15.89 17.41
N SER A 225 23.93 16.77 18.19
CA SER A 225 24.34 16.55 19.58
C SER A 225 23.88 17.71 20.47
N GLY A 226 23.70 17.44 21.75
CA GLY A 226 23.15 18.42 22.71
C GLY A 226 21.61 18.44 22.69
N GLY A 227 21.04 19.41 23.45
CA GLY A 227 19.60 19.48 23.64
C GLY A 227 19.03 18.36 24.52
N THR A 228 17.72 18.32 24.64
CA THR A 228 16.99 17.24 25.31
C THR A 228 16.74 16.05 24.35
N GLU A 229 16.22 14.95 24.87
CA GLU A 229 15.77 13.83 24.05
C GLU A 229 14.61 14.24 23.13
N ASP A 230 13.69 15.06 23.63
CA ASP A 230 12.57 15.60 22.87
C ASP A 230 13.04 16.50 21.71
N ASP A 231 14.08 17.32 21.92
CA ASP A 231 14.66 18.15 20.85
C ASP A 231 15.23 17.27 19.72
N ARG A 232 15.90 16.18 20.06
CA ARG A 232 16.44 15.23 19.07
C ARG A 232 15.32 14.48 18.36
N PHE A 233 14.28 14.06 19.10
CA PHE A 233 13.10 13.43 18.52
C PHE A 233 12.41 14.36 17.54
N LEU A 234 12.18 15.60 17.91
CA LEU A 234 11.58 16.62 17.05
C LEU A 234 12.41 16.87 15.80
N PHE A 235 13.74 16.95 15.95
CA PHE A 235 14.65 17.15 14.81
C PHE A 235 14.55 16.00 13.79
N TYR A 236 14.72 14.75 14.23
CA TYR A 236 14.67 13.61 13.31
C TYR A 236 13.27 13.34 12.74
N THR A 237 12.22 13.64 13.49
CA THR A 237 10.86 13.57 12.96
C THR A 237 10.64 14.63 11.86
N SER A 238 11.17 15.83 12.05
CA SER A 238 11.09 16.89 11.04
C SER A 238 11.92 16.55 9.82
N LEU A 239 13.14 16.03 10.02
CA LEU A 239 13.99 15.55 8.91
C LEU A 239 13.31 14.41 8.12
N TYR A 240 12.74 13.40 8.81
CA TYR A 240 11.96 12.34 8.19
C TYR A 240 10.86 12.89 7.26
N ARG A 241 10.11 13.91 7.71
CA ARG A 241 9.03 14.51 6.91
C ARG A 241 9.52 15.21 5.65
N THR A 242 10.76 15.67 5.60
CA THR A 242 11.32 16.28 4.38
C THR A 242 11.51 15.28 3.25
N TYR A 243 11.60 13.99 3.54
CA TYR A 243 11.74 12.92 2.56
C TYR A 243 10.41 12.37 2.03
N GLU A 244 9.27 12.85 2.56
CA GLU A 244 7.96 12.46 2.04
C GLU A 244 7.75 12.97 0.60
N ARG A 245 8.34 14.14 0.29
CA ARG A 245 8.20 14.86 -0.99
C ARG A 245 9.51 15.50 -1.44
N PRO A 246 9.68 15.70 -2.76
CA PRO A 246 8.88 15.20 -3.86
C PRO A 246 8.97 13.69 -3.97
N VAL A 247 8.07 13.12 -4.78
CA VAL A 247 7.98 11.69 -5.02
C VAL A 247 8.66 11.36 -6.34
N SER A 248 9.59 10.40 -6.34
CA SER A 248 10.16 9.84 -7.58
C SER A 248 9.14 8.91 -8.23
N ILE A 249 8.79 9.20 -9.48
CA ILE A 249 7.87 8.36 -10.28
C ILE A 249 8.56 7.72 -11.48
N SER A 250 9.89 7.70 -11.50
CA SER A 250 10.65 6.96 -12.51
C SER A 250 10.57 5.46 -12.27
N GLU A 251 10.30 4.72 -13.33
CA GLU A 251 10.11 3.28 -13.37
C GLU A 251 10.92 2.71 -14.54
N ASP A 252 12.03 2.02 -14.25
CA ASP A 252 12.95 1.46 -15.25
C ASP A 252 13.38 2.46 -16.35
N GLY A 253 13.74 3.67 -15.94
CA GLY A 253 14.23 4.73 -16.85
C GLY A 253 13.12 5.50 -17.57
N ARG A 254 11.84 5.29 -17.20
CA ARG A 254 10.68 5.95 -17.78
C ARG A 254 9.75 6.51 -16.69
N TYR A 255 8.90 7.45 -17.06
CA TYR A 255 7.86 7.95 -16.17
C TYR A 255 6.60 8.35 -16.95
N PHE A 256 5.45 8.28 -16.29
CA PHE A 256 4.19 8.80 -16.82
C PHE A 256 4.04 10.27 -16.47
N SER A 257 3.78 11.12 -17.47
CA SER A 257 3.52 12.55 -17.30
C SER A 257 2.01 12.83 -17.31
N ALA A 258 1.48 13.26 -16.18
CA ALA A 258 0.08 13.72 -16.10
C ALA A 258 -0.18 15.02 -16.89
N PHE A 259 0.88 15.73 -17.29
CA PHE A 259 0.76 16.99 -18.05
C PHE A 259 0.28 16.76 -19.49
N ASP A 260 0.82 15.73 -20.15
CA ASP A 260 0.47 15.41 -21.54
C ASP A 260 -0.11 14.00 -21.74
N GLY A 261 -0.24 13.24 -20.65
CA GLY A 261 -0.82 11.89 -20.65
C GLY A 261 0.05 10.83 -21.34
N LYS A 262 1.37 11.03 -21.38
CA LYS A 262 2.31 10.14 -22.08
C LYS A 262 3.39 9.59 -21.16
N VAL A 263 3.97 8.48 -21.59
CA VAL A 263 5.18 7.92 -21.00
C VAL A 263 6.40 8.53 -21.68
N HIS A 264 7.35 8.97 -20.88
CA HIS A 264 8.61 9.57 -21.32
C HIS A 264 9.81 8.80 -20.77
N ASP A 265 10.96 8.88 -21.48
CA ASP A 265 12.24 8.45 -20.93
C ASP A 265 12.75 9.49 -19.92
N ASP A 266 13.37 9.03 -18.84
CA ASP A 266 13.97 9.91 -17.82
C ASP A 266 15.45 10.23 -18.12
N PHE A 267 16.04 9.57 -19.13
CA PHE A 267 17.43 9.74 -19.54
C PHE A 267 18.45 9.59 -18.40
N GLY A 268 18.15 8.69 -17.44
CA GLY A 268 18.98 8.45 -16.25
C GLY A 268 18.90 9.54 -15.19
N ARG A 269 17.90 10.41 -15.27
CA ARG A 269 17.58 11.44 -14.27
C ARG A 269 16.17 11.19 -13.73
N PRO A 270 16.04 10.61 -12.54
CA PRO A 270 14.73 10.32 -11.97
C PRO A 270 13.79 11.53 -11.99
N PHE A 271 12.58 11.31 -12.44
CA PHE A 271 11.57 12.36 -12.50
C PHE A 271 10.82 12.42 -11.16
N TYR A 272 10.75 13.62 -10.59
CA TYR A 272 10.08 13.88 -9.32
C TYR A 272 8.83 14.72 -9.53
N THR A 273 7.80 14.41 -8.78
CA THR A 273 6.51 15.10 -8.78
C THR A 273 5.99 15.30 -7.36
N ASP A 274 4.83 15.95 -7.23
CA ASP A 274 4.15 16.18 -5.95
C ASP A 274 4.96 17.07 -5.00
N ASP A 275 5.69 18.04 -5.56
CA ASP A 275 6.39 19.05 -4.78
C ASP A 275 5.52 20.30 -4.62
N TRP A 276 5.26 20.67 -3.39
CA TRP A 276 4.51 21.87 -3.07
C TRP A 276 5.48 23.03 -2.83
N ILE A 277 5.85 23.72 -3.90
CA ILE A 277 6.86 24.79 -3.89
C ILE A 277 6.55 25.83 -2.80
N TRP A 278 5.28 26.14 -2.57
CA TRP A 278 4.85 27.08 -1.53
C TRP A 278 5.26 26.65 -0.11
N ASP A 279 5.23 25.35 0.16
CA ASP A 279 5.60 24.79 1.46
C ASP A 279 7.09 24.50 1.59
N SER A 280 7.78 24.25 0.46
CA SER A 280 9.15 23.72 0.44
C SER A 280 10.24 24.77 0.14
N TYR A 281 9.91 25.93 -0.42
CA TYR A 281 10.88 26.88 -0.98
C TYR A 281 11.88 27.48 0.04
N ARG A 282 11.50 27.63 1.30
CA ARG A 282 12.34 28.31 2.31
C ARG A 282 13.47 27.46 2.85
N ALA A 283 13.14 26.29 3.34
CA ALA A 283 14.09 25.43 4.06
C ALA A 283 14.24 24.05 3.43
N HIS A 284 13.18 23.47 2.94
CA HIS A 284 13.19 22.12 2.39
C HIS A 284 14.02 22.03 1.10
N ASN A 285 13.81 22.92 0.13
CA ASN A 285 14.59 22.91 -1.10
C ASN A 285 16.09 23.22 -0.89
N PRO A 286 16.50 24.17 -0.02
CA PRO A 286 17.90 24.35 0.31
C PRO A 286 18.54 23.18 1.09
N LEU A 287 17.75 22.34 1.77
CA LEU A 287 18.23 21.18 2.53
C LEU A 287 18.58 19.99 1.64
N ARG A 288 17.95 19.88 0.48
CA ARG A 288 18.18 18.81 -0.52
C ARG A 288 19.46 19.03 -1.38
#